data_b0a66610d800cb642dda2b5adedc6587
#
_entry.id   b0a66610d800cb642dda2b5adedc6587
#
_cell.length_a   1.000
_cell.length_b   1.000
_cell.length_c   1.000
_cell.angle_alpha   90.00
_cell.angle_beta   90.00
_cell.angle_gamma   90.00
#
_symmetry.space_group_name_H-M   'P 1'
#
loop_
_entity.id
_entity.type
_entity.pdbx_description
1 polymer ?
#
loop_
_entity_poly.entity_id
_entity_poly.type
_entity_poly.pdbx_seq_one_letter_code
_entity_poly.pdbx_strand_id
1 'polypeptide(L)'
;CYYMIFMISCLVHELGHIIMAKIFCDIKNYRIELGIGKSIIDFKKFAIKSIPIAGHGYWELEDLDRYNKSNKLRKIMPTLGGPLFSLVATILMIILYAKDSGNNQFVNHMMIYSIVANASFFVSTILPIKYLYCSSDGMRILNILKSTEDNVN
;
A
#
# COMPACT_ATOMS: atom_id res chain seq x y z
N CYS A 1 -13.86 -9.24 14.32
CA CYS A 1 -14.20 -8.11 13.40
C CYS A 1 -13.03 -7.16 13.17
N TYR A 2 -12.37 -6.62 14.20
CA TYR A 2 -11.25 -5.65 14.05
C TYR A 2 -10.09 -6.18 13.20
N TYR A 3 -9.72 -7.43 13.40
CA TYR A 3 -8.73 -8.12 12.62
C TYR A 3 -9.04 -8.13 11.10
N MET A 4 -10.29 -8.41 10.74
CA MET A 4 -10.72 -8.41 9.34
C MET A 4 -10.60 -7.01 8.72
N ILE A 5 -10.95 -5.97 9.46
CA ILE A 5 -10.83 -4.58 8.99
C ILE A 5 -9.36 -4.23 8.75
N PHE A 6 -8.48 -4.61 9.67
CA PHE A 6 -7.04 -4.39 9.50
C PHE A 6 -6.51 -5.08 8.24
N MET A 7 -6.90 -6.35 8.01
CA MET A 7 -6.51 -7.10 6.80
C MET A 7 -7.05 -6.45 5.53
N ILE A 8 -8.30 -5.97 5.55
CA ILE A 8 -8.90 -5.25 4.41
C ILE A 8 -8.16 -3.93 4.16
N SER A 9 -7.83 -3.17 5.20
CA SER A 9 -7.06 -1.94 5.08
C SER A 9 -5.66 -2.19 4.50
N CYS A 10 -4.99 -3.25 4.96
CA CYS A 10 -3.73 -3.69 4.41
C CYS A 10 -3.86 -4.09 2.92
N LEU A 11 -4.89 -4.84 2.56
CA LEU A 11 -5.18 -5.22 1.18
C LEU A 11 -5.42 -4.00 0.28
N VAL A 12 -6.19 -3.01 0.75
CA VAL A 12 -6.45 -1.76 0.03
C VAL A 12 -5.14 -1.02 -0.25
N HIS A 13 -4.24 -0.97 0.73
CA HIS A 13 -2.91 -0.38 0.58
C HIS A 13 -2.08 -1.09 -0.50
N GLU A 14 -1.95 -2.41 -0.41
CA GLU A 14 -1.17 -3.20 -1.38
C GLU A 14 -1.78 -3.17 -2.80
N LEU A 15 -3.11 -3.16 -2.90
CA LEU A 15 -3.80 -2.97 -4.18
C LEU A 15 -3.46 -1.62 -4.80
N GLY A 16 -3.31 -0.57 -4.00
CA GLY A 16 -2.88 0.75 -4.46
C GLY A 16 -1.54 0.69 -5.19
N HIS A 17 -0.55 -0.01 -4.65
CA HIS A 17 0.74 -0.23 -5.30
C HIS A 17 0.59 -0.94 -6.65
N ILE A 18 -0.18 -2.04 -6.68
CA ILE A 18 -0.36 -2.84 -7.90
C ILE A 18 -1.12 -2.07 -8.99
N ILE A 19 -2.17 -1.33 -8.61
CA ILE A 19 -2.96 -0.53 -9.56
C ILE A 19 -2.08 0.55 -10.19
N MET A 20 -1.32 1.29 -9.37
CA MET A 20 -0.40 2.31 -9.88
C MET A 20 0.74 1.71 -10.70
N ALA A 21 1.25 0.53 -10.31
CA ALA A 21 2.23 -0.18 -11.11
C ALA A 21 1.67 -0.59 -12.48
N LYS A 22 0.41 -1.01 -12.57
CA LYS A 22 -0.25 -1.32 -13.84
C LYS A 22 -0.46 -0.11 -14.73
N ILE A 23 -0.78 1.04 -14.15
CA ILE A 23 -1.05 2.28 -14.90
C ILE A 23 0.25 2.89 -15.42
N PHE A 24 1.30 2.92 -14.59
CA PHE A 24 2.53 3.65 -14.89
C PHE A 24 3.70 2.78 -15.34
N CYS A 25 3.68 1.48 -15.03
CA CYS A 25 4.75 0.55 -15.35
C CYS A 25 4.14 -0.66 -16.07
N ASP A 26 4.61 -1.00 -17.24
CA ASP A 26 4.14 -2.18 -17.96
C ASP A 26 4.52 -3.44 -17.16
N ILE A 27 3.58 -3.94 -16.32
CA ILE A 27 3.81 -5.11 -15.46
C ILE A 27 3.24 -6.37 -16.09
N LYS A 28 4.04 -7.44 -16.14
CA LYS A 28 3.66 -8.75 -16.66
C LYS A 28 2.86 -9.57 -15.65
N ASN A 29 3.36 -9.65 -14.44
CA ASN A 29 2.76 -10.42 -13.34
C ASN A 29 2.73 -9.61 -12.06
N TYR A 30 1.82 -9.97 -11.16
CA TYR A 30 1.80 -9.41 -9.81
C TYR A 30 1.34 -10.46 -8.80
N ARG A 31 1.72 -10.27 -7.54
CA ARG A 31 1.29 -11.06 -6.39
C ARG A 31 1.16 -10.18 -5.17
N ILE A 32 0.09 -10.37 -4.41
CA ILE A 32 -0.14 -9.71 -3.13
C ILE A 32 -0.05 -10.76 -2.03
N GLU A 33 0.76 -10.50 -1.01
CA GLU A 33 0.89 -11.34 0.16
C GLU A 33 0.50 -10.56 1.41
N LEU A 34 -0.49 -11.04 2.15
CA LEU A 34 -0.93 -10.45 3.41
C LEU A 34 -0.40 -11.27 4.57
N GLY A 35 0.39 -10.62 5.42
CA GLY A 35 0.98 -11.24 6.60
C GLY A 35 2.41 -11.75 6.41
N ILE A 36 2.93 -12.35 7.48
CA ILE A 36 4.28 -12.93 7.58
C ILE A 36 4.15 -14.39 8.03
N GLY A 37 5.14 -15.21 7.71
CA GLY A 37 5.19 -16.62 8.13
C GLY A 37 4.69 -17.59 7.07
N LYS A 38 4.12 -18.73 7.48
CA LYS A 38 3.64 -19.77 6.57
C LYS A 38 2.33 -19.34 5.90
N SER A 39 2.16 -19.66 4.61
CA SER A 39 0.91 -19.43 3.89
C SER A 39 -0.18 -20.35 4.44
N ILE A 40 -1.33 -19.75 4.81
CA ILE A 40 -2.57 -20.45 5.17
C ILE A 40 -3.42 -20.64 3.91
N ILE A 41 -3.49 -19.59 3.09
CA ILE A 41 -4.17 -19.58 1.80
C ILE A 41 -3.15 -19.12 0.76
N ASP A 42 -3.01 -19.88 -0.32
CA ASP A 42 -2.06 -19.55 -1.40
C ASP A 42 -2.71 -19.75 -2.76
N PHE A 43 -2.93 -18.65 -3.45
CA PHE A 43 -3.35 -18.58 -4.84
C PHE A 43 -2.23 -17.96 -5.69
N LYS A 44 -2.25 -18.19 -7.00
CA LYS A 44 -1.23 -17.68 -7.92
C LYS A 44 -0.93 -16.17 -7.78
N LYS A 45 -1.95 -15.37 -7.47
CA LYS A 45 -1.83 -13.89 -7.38
C LYS A 45 -2.06 -13.32 -5.98
N PHE A 46 -2.40 -14.16 -5.00
CA PHE A 46 -2.77 -13.72 -3.68
C PHE A 46 -2.45 -14.78 -2.63
N ALA A 47 -1.85 -14.40 -1.52
CA ALA A 47 -1.61 -15.29 -0.40
C ALA A 47 -1.93 -14.61 0.93
N ILE A 48 -2.47 -15.39 1.87
CA ILE A 48 -2.64 -14.99 3.27
C ILE A 48 -1.71 -15.85 4.12
N LYS A 49 -0.89 -15.19 4.91
CA LYS A 49 0.07 -15.80 5.82
C LYS A 49 -0.43 -15.82 7.27
N SER A 50 0.20 -16.62 8.11
CA SER A 50 -0.26 -16.92 9.47
C SER A 50 -0.23 -15.73 10.44
N ILE A 51 0.65 -14.76 10.23
CA ILE A 51 0.81 -13.59 11.10
C ILE A 51 0.51 -12.34 10.28
N PRO A 52 -0.67 -11.72 10.41
CA PRO A 52 -1.12 -10.67 9.51
C PRO A 52 -0.77 -9.26 10.02
N ILE A 53 0.49 -8.97 10.16
CA ILE A 53 1.00 -7.68 10.63
C ILE A 53 1.59 -6.79 9.53
N ALA A 54 1.71 -7.32 8.31
CA ALA A 54 2.25 -6.59 7.17
C ALA A 54 1.65 -7.09 5.86
N GLY A 55 1.72 -6.29 4.80
CA GLY A 55 1.43 -6.70 3.44
C GLY A 55 2.64 -6.46 2.54
N HIS A 56 2.71 -7.18 1.43
CA HIS A 56 3.71 -6.98 0.40
C HIS A 56 3.10 -7.20 -0.99
N GLY A 57 3.16 -6.18 -1.82
CA GLY A 57 2.85 -6.27 -3.24
C GLY A 57 4.13 -6.51 -4.03
N TYR A 58 4.14 -7.58 -4.83
CA TYR A 58 5.22 -7.89 -5.77
C TYR A 58 4.71 -7.72 -7.19
N TRP A 59 5.55 -7.21 -8.06
CA TRP A 59 5.27 -7.17 -9.50
C TRP A 59 6.54 -7.39 -10.31
N GLU A 60 6.37 -7.98 -11.48
CA GLU A 60 7.41 -8.16 -12.47
C GLU A 60 7.19 -7.16 -13.61
N LEU A 61 8.23 -6.43 -13.97
CA LEU A 61 8.22 -5.50 -15.10
C LEU A 61 8.31 -6.30 -16.39
N GLU A 62 7.60 -5.87 -17.44
CA GLU A 62 7.68 -6.47 -18.76
C GLU A 62 9.00 -6.10 -19.45
N ASP A 63 9.44 -4.85 -19.30
CA ASP A 63 10.69 -4.32 -19.84
C ASP A 63 11.45 -3.49 -18.80
N LEU A 64 12.52 -4.09 -18.26
CA LEU A 64 13.35 -3.46 -17.23
C LEU A 64 14.17 -2.28 -17.80
N ASP A 65 14.63 -2.36 -19.05
CA ASP A 65 15.45 -1.30 -19.66
C ASP A 65 14.59 -0.06 -19.91
N ARG A 66 13.38 -0.25 -20.40
CA ARG A 66 12.41 0.82 -20.58
C ARG A 66 12.03 1.47 -19.24
N TYR A 67 11.85 0.66 -18.18
CA TYR A 67 11.58 1.18 -16.84
C TYR A 67 12.76 1.99 -16.30
N ASN A 68 14.00 1.50 -16.45
CA ASN A 68 15.19 2.20 -15.96
C ASN A 68 15.40 3.55 -16.64
N LYS A 69 15.08 3.66 -17.94
CA LYS A 69 15.14 4.91 -18.74
C LYS A 69 13.93 5.82 -18.54
N SER A 70 12.92 5.39 -17.79
CA SER A 70 11.69 6.15 -17.62
C SER A 70 11.83 7.32 -16.66
N ASN A 71 10.88 8.27 -16.74
CA ASN A 71 10.82 9.44 -15.88
C ASN A 71 10.65 9.05 -14.39
N LYS A 72 11.15 9.90 -13.49
CA LYS A 72 11.00 9.75 -12.03
C LYS A 72 9.56 9.50 -11.60
N LEU A 73 8.63 10.22 -12.19
CA LEU A 73 7.21 10.12 -11.89
C LEU A 73 6.72 8.67 -12.08
N ARG A 74 7.12 8.03 -13.18
CA ARG A 74 6.78 6.64 -13.49
C ARG A 74 7.33 5.66 -12.43
N LYS A 75 8.49 5.97 -11.84
CA LYS A 75 9.11 5.17 -10.77
C LYS A 75 8.49 5.42 -9.38
N ILE A 76 8.03 6.65 -9.12
CA ILE A 76 7.44 7.07 -7.84
C ILE A 76 5.99 6.59 -7.72
N MET A 77 5.19 6.67 -8.79
CA MET A 77 3.76 6.40 -8.74
C MET A 77 3.38 5.02 -8.20
N PRO A 78 4.05 3.92 -8.58
CA PRO A 78 3.80 2.61 -7.96
C PRO A 78 4.01 2.62 -6.45
N THR A 79 5.07 3.26 -5.99
CA THR A 79 5.39 3.35 -4.55
C THR A 79 4.41 4.26 -3.80
N LEU A 80 3.96 5.35 -4.42
CA LEU A 80 2.97 6.28 -3.84
C LEU A 80 1.56 5.66 -3.81
N GLY A 81 1.30 4.64 -4.62
CA GLY A 81 -0.01 4.01 -4.75
C GLY A 81 -0.61 3.53 -3.44
N GLY A 82 0.16 2.81 -2.63
CA GLY A 82 -0.30 2.33 -1.32
C GLY A 82 -0.75 3.45 -0.38
N PRO A 83 0.13 4.41 -0.04
CA PRO A 83 -0.25 5.55 0.78
C PRO A 83 -1.46 6.33 0.22
N LEU A 84 -1.52 6.56 -1.09
CA LEU A 84 -2.62 7.29 -1.71
C LEU A 84 -3.96 6.55 -1.54
N PHE A 85 -3.99 5.25 -1.75
CA PHE A 85 -5.21 4.44 -1.58
C PHE A 85 -5.64 4.38 -0.12
N SER A 86 -4.71 4.29 0.83
CA SER A 86 -5.02 4.37 2.26
C SER A 86 -5.60 5.73 2.65
N LEU A 87 -5.09 6.82 2.09
CA LEU A 87 -5.64 8.17 2.31
C LEU A 87 -7.06 8.28 1.74
N VAL A 88 -7.28 7.84 0.51
CA VAL A 88 -8.61 7.85 -0.13
C VAL A 88 -9.60 7.02 0.68
N ALA A 89 -9.21 5.81 1.12
CA ALA A 89 -10.04 4.97 1.98
C ALA A 89 -10.39 5.66 3.30
N THR A 90 -9.42 6.34 3.93
CA THR A 90 -9.65 7.12 5.15
C THR A 90 -10.71 8.21 4.93
N ILE A 91 -10.57 9.00 3.86
CA ILE A 91 -11.51 10.09 3.53
C ILE A 91 -12.91 9.53 3.25
N LEU A 92 -13.02 8.46 2.47
CA LEU A 92 -14.30 7.80 2.18
C LEU A 92 -14.98 7.30 3.46
N MET A 93 -14.23 6.67 4.36
CA MET A 93 -14.79 6.20 5.64
C MET A 93 -15.22 7.33 6.55
N ILE A 94 -14.50 8.47 6.56
CA ILE A 94 -14.93 9.68 7.30
C ILE A 94 -16.25 10.23 6.75
N ILE A 95 -16.39 10.30 5.42
CA ILE A 95 -17.63 10.78 4.78
C ILE A 95 -18.80 9.84 5.10
N LEU A 96 -18.59 8.53 5.04
CA LEU A 96 -19.61 7.54 5.40
C LEU A 96 -20.01 7.65 6.88
N TYR A 97 -19.03 7.77 7.77
CA TYR A 97 -19.27 7.96 9.19
C TYR A 97 -20.07 9.23 9.49
N ALA A 98 -19.75 10.35 8.83
CA ALA A 98 -20.47 11.60 8.99
C ALA A 98 -21.94 11.56 8.52
N LYS A 99 -22.24 10.68 7.54
CA LYS A 99 -23.61 10.51 7.03
C LYS A 99 -24.48 9.57 7.88
N ASP A 100 -23.87 8.54 8.47
CA ASP A 100 -24.58 7.43 9.12
C ASP A 100 -24.34 7.37 10.65
N SER A 101 -23.68 8.40 11.22
CA SER A 101 -23.39 8.44 12.65
C SER A 101 -24.68 8.54 13.47
N GLY A 102 -25.10 7.46 14.10
CA GLY A 102 -26.19 7.46 15.07
C GLY A 102 -27.10 6.24 15.09
N ASN A 103 -27.15 5.45 14.02
CA ASN A 103 -28.14 4.37 13.94
C ASN A 103 -27.70 3.06 14.64
N ASN A 104 -26.40 2.75 14.64
CA ASN A 104 -25.90 1.51 15.23
C ASN A 104 -24.49 1.70 15.82
N GLN A 105 -24.38 1.56 17.14
CA GLN A 105 -23.11 1.74 17.86
C GLN A 105 -22.02 0.77 17.37
N PHE A 106 -22.36 -0.47 17.03
CA PHE A 106 -21.39 -1.44 16.51
C PHE A 106 -20.83 -1.00 15.15
N VAL A 107 -21.69 -0.54 14.24
CA VAL A 107 -21.28 -0.04 12.93
C VAL A 107 -20.36 1.18 13.08
N ASN A 108 -20.71 2.10 13.98
CA ASN A 108 -19.90 3.29 14.26
C ASN A 108 -18.49 2.91 14.76
N HIS A 109 -18.36 1.94 15.66
CA HIS A 109 -17.05 1.45 16.12
C HIS A 109 -16.25 0.83 14.97
N MET A 110 -16.89 0.05 14.09
CA MET A 110 -16.20 -0.53 12.92
C MET A 110 -15.70 0.55 11.95
N MET A 111 -16.51 1.59 11.70
CA MET A 111 -16.10 2.72 10.85
C MET A 111 -14.95 3.49 11.45
N ILE A 112 -15.01 3.83 12.75
CA ILE A 112 -13.90 4.53 13.44
C ILE A 112 -12.63 3.69 13.38
N TYR A 113 -12.71 2.38 13.65
CA TYR A 113 -11.55 1.51 13.56
C TYR A 113 -10.97 1.46 12.13
N SER A 114 -11.82 1.43 11.11
CA SER A 114 -11.38 1.46 9.71
C SER A 114 -10.69 2.78 9.36
N ILE A 115 -11.20 3.93 9.84
CA ILE A 115 -10.56 5.24 9.69
C ILE A 115 -9.16 5.22 10.32
N VAL A 116 -9.07 4.77 11.57
CA VAL A 116 -7.79 4.72 12.31
C VAL A 116 -6.80 3.78 11.61
N ALA A 117 -7.25 2.61 11.18
CA ALA A 117 -6.39 1.64 10.50
C ALA A 117 -5.81 2.20 9.19
N ASN A 118 -6.66 2.74 8.30
CA ASN A 118 -6.21 3.30 7.01
C ASN A 118 -5.36 4.57 7.20
N ALA A 119 -5.71 5.46 8.14
CA ALA A 119 -4.90 6.62 8.48
C ALA A 119 -3.52 6.23 9.02
N SER A 120 -3.45 5.18 9.86
CA SER A 120 -2.19 4.65 10.38
C SER A 120 -1.31 4.07 9.26
N PHE A 121 -1.89 3.33 8.30
CA PHE A 121 -1.18 2.87 7.10
C PHE A 121 -0.63 4.05 6.30
N PHE A 122 -1.45 5.05 6.01
CA PHE A 122 -1.00 6.25 5.30
C PHE A 122 0.17 6.92 6.00
N VAL A 123 0.04 7.24 7.30
CA VAL A 123 1.08 7.97 8.04
C VAL A 123 2.36 7.14 8.16
N SER A 124 2.27 5.87 8.55
CA SER A 124 3.44 5.02 8.77
C SER A 124 4.22 4.73 7.49
N THR A 125 3.54 4.66 6.34
CA THR A 125 4.19 4.34 5.08
C THR A 125 4.68 5.57 4.33
N ILE A 126 4.03 6.74 4.45
CA ILE A 126 4.48 7.97 3.79
C ILE A 126 5.69 8.63 4.48
N LEU A 127 5.86 8.41 5.78
CA LEU A 127 7.02 8.90 6.50
C LEU A 127 8.30 8.21 6.01
N PRO A 128 9.39 8.94 5.74
CA PRO A 128 10.64 8.37 5.24
C PRO A 128 11.42 7.64 6.35
N ILE A 129 10.95 6.45 6.73
CA ILE A 129 11.53 5.64 7.81
C ILE A 129 12.30 4.47 7.20
N LYS A 130 13.53 4.25 7.68
CA LYS A 130 14.34 3.08 7.35
C LYS A 130 14.24 2.07 8.49
N TYR A 131 13.63 0.92 8.22
CA TYR A 131 13.56 -0.21 9.16
C TYR A 131 14.79 -1.11 8.99
N LEU A 132 15.00 -2.05 9.92
CA LEU A 132 16.14 -2.98 9.90
C LEU A 132 16.23 -3.83 8.61
N TYR A 133 15.08 -4.26 8.08
CA TYR A 133 15.01 -5.17 6.93
C TYR A 133 14.29 -4.60 5.71
N CYS A 134 13.66 -3.44 5.84
CA CYS A 134 12.92 -2.81 4.76
C CYS A 134 12.90 -1.28 4.92
N SER A 135 12.40 -0.58 3.94
CA SER A 135 12.17 0.86 4.00
C SER A 135 10.71 1.15 3.70
N SER A 136 10.18 2.19 4.34
CA SER A 136 8.85 2.71 4.06
C SER A 136 8.73 3.22 2.61
N ASP A 137 7.52 3.37 2.11
CA ASP A 137 7.28 3.91 0.77
C ASP A 137 7.81 5.34 0.65
N GLY A 138 7.62 6.17 1.68
CA GLY A 138 8.19 7.51 1.73
C GLY A 138 9.71 7.53 1.62
N MET A 139 10.40 6.56 2.25
CA MET A 139 11.84 6.43 2.11
C MET A 139 12.28 5.97 0.72
N ARG A 140 11.53 5.06 0.09
CA ARG A 140 11.77 4.63 -1.30
C ARG A 140 11.59 5.79 -2.27
N ILE A 141 10.53 6.58 -2.10
CA ILE A 141 10.30 7.80 -2.89
C ILE A 141 11.46 8.79 -2.73
N LEU A 142 11.90 9.04 -1.49
CA LEU A 142 13.01 9.92 -1.21
C LEU A 142 14.30 9.45 -1.90
N ASN A 143 14.59 8.15 -1.89
CA ASN A 143 15.75 7.57 -2.55
C ASN A 143 15.68 7.75 -4.08
N ILE A 144 14.51 7.55 -4.70
CA ILE A 144 14.31 7.80 -6.14
C ILE A 144 14.55 9.27 -6.48
N LEU A 145 14.14 10.19 -5.63
CA LEU A 145 14.35 11.63 -5.82
C LEU A 145 15.85 11.99 -5.72
N LYS A 146 16.57 11.42 -4.74
CA LYS A 146 18.00 11.69 -4.50
C LYS A 146 18.92 11.06 -5.54
N SER A 147 18.62 9.85 -6.03
CA SER A 147 19.48 9.12 -6.99
C SER A 147 19.73 9.84 -8.33
N THR A 148 19.20 11.03 -8.51
CA THR A 148 19.38 11.84 -9.71
C THR A 148 20.26 13.07 -9.47
N GLU A 149 20.50 13.45 -8.23
CA GLU A 149 21.45 14.55 -7.92
C GLU A 149 22.90 14.08 -8.15
N ASP A 150 23.16 12.78 -7.94
CA ASP A 150 24.50 12.20 -8.11
C ASP A 150 24.89 11.98 -9.58
N ASN A 151 23.95 12.08 -10.54
CA ASN A 151 24.22 11.91 -11.99
C ASN A 151 24.34 13.22 -12.77
N VAL A 152 24.32 14.38 -12.09
CA VAL A 152 24.38 15.72 -12.73
C VAL A 152 25.68 16.47 -12.38
N ASN A 153 26.56 15.88 -11.57
CA ASN A 153 27.89 16.44 -11.24
C ASN A 153 29.02 15.70 -11.94
#